data_d9fa807fa319575ab6fe22128bd67a67
#
_entry.id   d9fa807fa319575ab6fe22128bd67a67
#
_cell.length_a   1.000
_cell.length_b   1.000
_cell.length_c   1.000
_cell.angle_alpha   90.00
_cell.angle_beta   90.00
_cell.angle_gamma   90.00
#
_symmetry.space_group_name_H-M   'P 1'
#
loop_
_entity.id
_entity.type
_entity.pdbx_description
1 polymer ?
#
loop_
_entity_poly.entity_id
_entity_poly.type
_entity_poly.pdbx_seq_one_letter_code
_entity_poly.pdbx_strand_id
1 'polypeptide(L)'
;MFVSDKFIFNGIHSDEMGVALITFDSNVLNKYGLNFNRGISLDKGGGDMSHFVQDGDNIEEIELNIVLIGSGFTPMAWDDETIMHITSWLITDSFVEFISEDNIDLTYYLKTTKIVKHFNHNKEGYLQVTLQPFSNCAYIKYSKKYTFDNPNSFTIKNVSNLNEMYKPILQIKNLGDASNIITIENTTVEGEPFVIEGLDLNEVVQVDSLLGTVYNDKNENLLMKCNRKWLKLAKNENVINVSGNVEIDIKCQFPVIL
;
A
#
# COMPACT_ATOMS: atom_id res chain seq x y z
N MET A 1 9.34 -13.89 0.60
CA MET A 1 9.56 -14.95 -0.40
C MET A 1 8.23 -15.23 -1.06
N PHE A 2 8.13 -15.15 -2.38
CA PHE A 2 6.90 -15.51 -3.11
C PHE A 2 6.95 -17.03 -3.36
N VAL A 3 5.94 -17.73 -2.90
CA VAL A 3 5.85 -19.21 -2.99
C VAL A 3 4.82 -19.60 -4.05
N SER A 4 3.81 -18.76 -4.28
CA SER A 4 2.81 -18.98 -5.30
C SER A 4 3.36 -18.75 -6.71
N ASP A 5 2.91 -19.54 -7.65
CA ASP A 5 3.09 -19.34 -9.09
C ASP A 5 2.18 -18.24 -9.67
N LYS A 6 1.21 -17.76 -8.88
CA LYS A 6 0.22 -16.77 -9.26
C LYS A 6 0.40 -15.45 -8.49
N PHE A 7 0.07 -14.36 -9.18
CA PHE A 7 0.20 -13.01 -8.64
C PHE A 7 -0.79 -12.04 -9.28
N ILE A 8 -0.98 -10.92 -8.63
CA ILE A 8 -1.69 -9.75 -9.16
C ILE A 8 -0.66 -8.65 -9.38
N PHE A 9 -0.64 -8.05 -10.56
CA PHE A 9 0.21 -6.91 -10.90
C PHE A 9 -0.63 -5.81 -11.52
N ASN A 10 -0.57 -4.62 -10.94
CA ASN A 10 -1.36 -3.46 -11.39
C ASN A 10 -2.87 -3.77 -11.48
N GLY A 11 -3.40 -4.52 -10.53
CA GLY A 11 -4.81 -4.90 -10.44
C GLY A 11 -5.27 -6.00 -11.39
N ILE A 12 -4.38 -6.56 -12.22
CA ILE A 12 -4.69 -7.66 -13.15
C ILE A 12 -4.06 -8.95 -12.65
N HIS A 13 -4.84 -10.02 -12.60
CA HIS A 13 -4.39 -11.33 -12.17
C HIS A 13 -3.58 -12.04 -13.27
N SER A 14 -2.52 -12.75 -12.87
CA SER A 14 -1.64 -13.48 -13.82
C SER A 14 -2.36 -14.51 -14.68
N ASP A 15 -3.44 -15.14 -14.15
CA ASP A 15 -4.28 -16.08 -14.92
C ASP A 15 -5.03 -15.39 -16.07
N GLU A 16 -5.43 -14.13 -15.92
CA GLU A 16 -6.08 -13.36 -17.00
C GLU A 16 -5.12 -13.10 -18.15
N MET A 17 -3.83 -13.03 -17.83
CA MET A 17 -2.75 -12.85 -18.79
C MET A 17 -2.18 -14.19 -19.29
N GLY A 18 -2.67 -15.32 -18.77
CA GLY A 18 -2.19 -16.66 -19.14
C GLY A 18 -0.75 -16.93 -18.74
N VAL A 19 -0.26 -16.34 -17.64
CA VAL A 19 1.13 -16.46 -17.20
C VAL A 19 1.24 -16.95 -15.77
N ALA A 20 2.40 -17.56 -15.46
CA ALA A 20 2.76 -17.98 -14.11
C ALA A 20 4.21 -17.67 -13.79
N LEU A 21 4.53 -17.53 -12.50
CA LEU A 21 5.91 -17.46 -12.01
C LEU A 21 6.54 -18.85 -12.02
N ILE A 22 7.81 -18.91 -12.40
CA ILE A 22 8.61 -20.14 -12.29
C ILE A 22 9.93 -19.88 -11.58
N THR A 23 10.43 -20.91 -10.94
CA THR A 23 11.79 -20.97 -10.40
C THR A 23 12.57 -22.05 -11.11
N PHE A 24 13.82 -21.78 -11.50
CA PHE A 24 14.70 -22.77 -12.14
C PHE A 24 15.52 -23.58 -11.16
N ASP A 25 15.61 -23.13 -9.93
CA ASP A 25 16.41 -23.77 -8.90
C ASP A 25 15.56 -24.55 -7.92
N SER A 26 15.78 -25.84 -7.83
CA SER A 26 15.25 -26.71 -6.78
C SER A 26 15.90 -26.50 -5.40
N ASN A 27 16.77 -25.49 -5.28
CA ASN A 27 17.50 -25.20 -4.06
C ASN A 27 16.56 -24.48 -3.07
N VAL A 28 16.26 -25.11 -1.93
CA VAL A 28 15.44 -24.55 -0.83
C VAL A 28 15.92 -23.18 -0.34
N LEU A 29 17.12 -22.74 -0.79
CA LEU A 29 17.74 -21.48 -0.40
C LEU A 29 17.56 -20.35 -1.42
N ASN A 30 16.90 -20.57 -2.55
CA ASN A 30 16.62 -19.49 -3.51
C ASN A 30 15.59 -18.54 -2.94
N LYS A 31 15.97 -17.28 -2.86
CA LYS A 31 15.20 -16.22 -2.22
C LYS A 31 14.55 -15.36 -3.30
N TYR A 32 13.22 -15.38 -3.37
CA TYR A 32 12.44 -14.30 -3.94
C TYR A 32 11.88 -13.50 -2.77
N GLY A 33 12.07 -12.20 -2.76
CA GLY A 33 11.56 -11.33 -1.71
C GLY A 33 12.47 -10.13 -1.44
N LEU A 34 12.02 -9.25 -0.58
CA LEU A 34 12.78 -8.07 -0.17
C LEU A 34 13.85 -8.46 0.86
N ASN A 35 15.09 -8.01 0.63
CA ASN A 35 16.14 -8.10 1.64
C ASN A 35 16.09 -6.86 2.54
N PHE A 36 16.21 -7.08 3.84
CA PHE A 36 16.26 -6.00 4.82
C PHE A 36 17.71 -5.59 5.09
N ASN A 37 18.03 -4.33 4.79
CA ASN A 37 19.27 -3.67 5.22
C ASN A 37 18.95 -2.53 6.19
N ARG A 38 19.73 -2.38 7.27
CA ARG A 38 19.51 -1.35 8.30
C ARG A 38 19.96 0.03 7.81
N GLY A 39 19.07 1.01 7.96
CA GLY A 39 19.33 2.42 7.67
C GLY A 39 18.06 3.09 7.15
N ILE A 40 17.03 3.19 7.99
CA ILE A 40 15.71 3.69 7.59
C ILE A 40 15.62 5.17 7.83
N SER A 41 15.47 5.99 6.79
CA SER A 41 14.98 7.36 6.89
C SER A 41 13.54 7.46 6.39
N LEU A 42 12.75 8.30 7.04
CA LEU A 42 11.41 8.68 6.56
C LEU A 42 11.57 9.73 5.47
N ASP A 43 11.35 9.34 4.22
CA ASP A 43 11.20 10.33 3.16
C ASP A 43 9.72 10.71 3.00
N LYS A 44 9.45 12.02 3.01
CA LYS A 44 8.12 12.59 2.83
C LYS A 44 7.83 12.75 1.33
N GLY A 45 7.84 11.65 0.59
CA GLY A 45 7.38 11.67 -0.79
C GLY A 45 5.87 11.98 -0.87
N GLY A 46 5.46 12.82 -1.81
CA GLY A 46 4.04 13.15 -2.01
C GLY A 46 3.26 11.94 -2.48
N GLY A 47 2.22 11.57 -1.71
CA GLY A 47 1.31 10.45 -2.03
C GLY A 47 0.71 9.83 -0.78
N ASP A 48 -0.25 8.93 -0.97
CA ASP A 48 -1.01 8.25 0.10
C ASP A 48 -0.19 7.23 0.92
N MET A 49 1.14 7.18 0.74
CA MET A 49 2.00 6.16 1.35
C MET A 49 3.06 6.78 2.25
N SER A 50 3.22 6.18 3.44
CA SER A 50 4.39 6.41 4.29
C SER A 50 5.58 5.66 3.71
N HIS A 51 6.58 6.38 3.25
CA HIS A 51 7.78 5.81 2.68
C HIS A 51 8.84 5.61 3.75
N PHE A 52 9.37 4.41 3.84
CA PHE A 52 10.63 4.15 4.51
C PHE A 52 11.69 3.97 3.44
N VAL A 53 12.45 5.02 3.17
CA VAL A 53 13.61 4.94 2.28
C VAL A 53 14.86 4.79 3.12
N GLN A 54 15.68 3.84 2.76
CA GLN A 54 16.98 3.66 3.37
C GLN A 54 17.92 4.78 2.91
N ASP A 55 18.53 5.50 3.84
CA ASP A 55 19.50 6.53 3.53
C ASP A 55 20.78 5.90 2.97
N GLY A 56 21.03 6.10 1.68
CA GLY A 56 22.29 5.78 1.03
C GLY A 56 22.50 4.37 0.51
N ASP A 57 21.60 3.42 0.74
CA ASP A 57 21.71 2.06 0.20
C ASP A 57 20.69 1.80 -0.92
N ASN A 58 21.12 1.07 -1.93
CA ASN A 58 20.26 0.63 -3.02
C ASN A 58 19.23 -0.37 -2.48
N ILE A 59 17.96 -0.10 -2.72
CA ILE A 59 16.91 -1.10 -2.56
C ILE A 59 17.17 -2.19 -3.59
N GLU A 60 17.30 -3.44 -3.15
CA GLU A 60 17.59 -4.57 -4.05
C GLU A 60 16.44 -4.78 -5.02
N GLU A 61 16.76 -4.97 -6.29
CA GLU A 61 15.79 -5.33 -7.31
C GLU A 61 15.34 -6.78 -7.12
N ILE A 62 14.09 -7.04 -7.52
CA ILE A 62 13.50 -8.38 -7.50
C ILE A 62 13.47 -8.90 -8.94
N GLU A 63 14.00 -10.09 -9.17
CA GLU A 63 13.90 -10.77 -10.46
C GLU A 63 12.80 -11.83 -10.42
N LEU A 64 11.86 -11.75 -11.35
CA LEU A 64 10.81 -12.74 -11.54
C LEU A 64 10.95 -13.39 -12.92
N ASN A 65 10.79 -14.70 -12.98
CA ASN A 65 10.73 -15.44 -14.24
C ASN A 65 9.28 -15.82 -14.53
N ILE A 66 8.77 -15.39 -15.69
CA ILE A 66 7.37 -15.53 -16.08
C ILE A 66 7.30 -16.43 -17.33
N VAL A 67 6.49 -17.48 -17.28
CA VAL A 67 6.19 -18.35 -18.40
C VAL A 67 4.77 -18.18 -18.88
N LEU A 68 4.53 -18.38 -20.17
CA LEU A 68 3.22 -18.53 -20.75
C LEU A 68 2.70 -19.93 -20.44
N ILE A 69 1.50 -20.04 -19.90
CA ILE A 69 0.87 -21.31 -19.53
C ILE A 69 -0.43 -21.55 -20.31
N GLY A 70 -0.61 -22.79 -20.73
CA GLY A 70 -1.86 -23.27 -21.32
C GLY A 70 -2.72 -24.05 -20.32
N SER A 71 -3.74 -24.69 -20.81
CA SER A 71 -4.60 -25.55 -20.01
C SER A 71 -3.79 -26.66 -19.33
N GLY A 72 -3.99 -26.82 -18.00
CA GLY A 72 -3.28 -27.82 -17.21
C GLY A 72 -1.84 -27.43 -16.82
N PHE A 73 -1.51 -26.13 -16.77
CA PHE A 73 -0.18 -25.62 -16.40
C PHE A 73 0.96 -26.11 -17.30
N THR A 74 0.69 -26.33 -18.57
CA THR A 74 1.73 -26.71 -19.54
C THR A 74 2.34 -25.45 -20.14
N PRO A 75 3.69 -25.31 -20.14
CA PRO A 75 4.36 -24.19 -20.81
C PRO A 75 3.99 -24.14 -22.29
N MET A 76 3.76 -22.93 -22.79
CA MET A 76 3.44 -22.66 -24.19
C MET A 76 4.56 -21.88 -24.88
N ALA A 77 4.63 -22.01 -26.20
CA ALA A 77 5.51 -21.15 -27.00
C ALA A 77 4.93 -19.72 -27.07
N TRP A 78 5.81 -18.75 -27.10
CA TRP A 78 5.50 -17.33 -27.18
C TRP A 78 5.33 -16.89 -28.64
N ASP A 79 4.24 -16.26 -28.98
CA ASP A 79 4.10 -15.50 -30.22
C ASP A 79 4.35 -14.01 -29.96
N ASP A 80 4.56 -13.27 -31.05
CA ASP A 80 4.95 -11.86 -30.94
C ASP A 80 3.82 -10.97 -30.41
N GLU A 81 2.56 -11.31 -30.68
CA GLU A 81 1.37 -10.60 -30.19
C GLU A 81 1.22 -10.76 -28.67
N THR A 82 1.32 -11.99 -28.19
CA THR A 82 1.28 -12.32 -26.77
C THR A 82 2.45 -11.65 -26.01
N ILE A 83 3.65 -11.66 -26.58
CA ILE A 83 4.80 -10.96 -26.00
C ILE A 83 4.50 -9.46 -25.86
N MET A 84 3.99 -8.82 -26.92
CA MET A 84 3.66 -7.39 -26.89
C MET A 84 2.58 -7.09 -25.85
N HIS A 85 1.56 -7.92 -25.76
CA HIS A 85 0.46 -7.75 -24.80
C HIS A 85 0.97 -7.84 -23.36
N ILE A 86 1.70 -8.89 -23.02
CA ILE A 86 2.23 -9.12 -21.67
C ILE A 86 3.29 -8.07 -21.29
N THR A 87 4.18 -7.71 -22.19
CA THR A 87 5.18 -6.68 -21.91
C THR A 87 4.54 -5.30 -21.72
N SER A 88 3.47 -4.99 -22.45
CA SER A 88 2.70 -3.74 -22.28
C SER A 88 2.02 -3.67 -20.92
N TRP A 89 1.52 -4.80 -20.41
CA TRP A 89 0.97 -4.89 -19.06
C TRP A 89 2.03 -4.70 -17.98
N LEU A 90 3.20 -5.32 -18.14
CA LEU A 90 4.27 -5.30 -17.14
C LEU A 90 5.03 -3.97 -17.09
N ILE A 91 5.08 -3.22 -18.20
CA ILE A 91 5.78 -1.92 -18.23
C ILE A 91 4.86 -0.85 -17.64
N THR A 92 5.32 -0.20 -16.57
CA THR A 92 4.58 0.86 -15.89
C THR A 92 5.46 2.10 -15.69
N ASP A 93 4.83 3.28 -15.77
CA ASP A 93 5.53 4.56 -15.56
C ASP A 93 5.72 4.88 -14.06
N SER A 94 4.90 4.30 -13.22
CA SER A 94 4.89 4.49 -11.76
C SER A 94 5.04 3.14 -11.03
N PHE A 95 5.27 3.21 -9.72
CA PHE A 95 5.16 2.05 -8.86
C PHE A 95 3.70 1.59 -8.78
N VAL A 96 3.48 0.31 -9.01
CA VAL A 96 2.15 -0.31 -8.99
C VAL A 96 2.11 -1.46 -7.99
N GLU A 97 0.91 -1.86 -7.63
CA GLU A 97 0.69 -2.94 -6.68
C GLU A 97 1.09 -4.29 -7.27
N PHE A 98 1.84 -5.04 -6.48
CA PHE A 98 2.11 -6.45 -6.67
C PHE A 98 1.65 -7.21 -5.43
N ILE A 99 0.87 -8.27 -5.64
CA ILE A 99 0.35 -9.14 -4.60
C ILE A 99 0.61 -10.58 -5.04
N SER A 100 1.29 -11.37 -4.21
CA SER A 100 1.44 -12.80 -4.44
C SER A 100 0.28 -13.56 -3.81
N GLU A 101 -0.25 -14.59 -4.46
CA GLU A 101 -1.40 -15.34 -3.93
C GLU A 101 -1.10 -16.12 -2.64
N ASP A 102 0.17 -16.42 -2.35
CA ASP A 102 0.56 -17.06 -1.11
C ASP A 102 0.38 -16.15 0.12
N ASN A 103 0.29 -14.84 -0.09
CA ASN A 103 -0.03 -13.89 0.97
C ASN A 103 -0.76 -12.66 0.44
N ILE A 104 -2.06 -12.80 0.24
CA ILE A 104 -2.94 -11.76 -0.34
C ILE A 104 -3.08 -10.50 0.53
N ASP A 105 -2.72 -10.57 1.81
CA ASP A 105 -2.76 -9.43 2.71
C ASP A 105 -1.56 -8.50 2.53
N LEU A 106 -0.49 -8.98 1.88
CA LEU A 106 0.72 -8.21 1.64
C LEU A 106 0.73 -7.59 0.25
N THR A 107 0.78 -6.28 0.21
CA THR A 107 0.93 -5.50 -1.02
C THR A 107 2.36 -4.96 -1.11
N TYR A 108 3.01 -5.21 -2.23
CA TYR A 108 4.27 -4.58 -2.60
C TYR A 108 4.00 -3.49 -3.64
N TYR A 109 4.80 -2.44 -3.65
CA TYR A 109 4.76 -1.43 -4.71
C TYR A 109 6.03 -1.59 -5.53
N LEU A 110 5.88 -2.05 -6.77
CA LEU A 110 6.97 -2.41 -7.66
C LEU A 110 6.87 -1.65 -8.98
N LYS A 111 8.01 -1.37 -9.58
CA LYS A 111 8.11 -0.79 -10.92
C LYS A 111 9.05 -1.64 -11.77
N THR A 112 8.64 -1.97 -12.98
CA THR A 112 9.50 -2.72 -13.91
C THR A 112 10.63 -1.84 -14.41
N THR A 113 11.86 -2.33 -14.26
CA THR A 113 13.08 -1.67 -14.74
C THR A 113 13.67 -2.36 -15.97
N LYS A 114 13.44 -3.68 -16.09
CA LYS A 114 14.01 -4.46 -17.20
C LYS A 114 13.17 -5.69 -17.51
N ILE A 115 13.08 -6.03 -18.80
CA ILE A 115 12.52 -7.29 -19.27
C ILE A 115 13.50 -7.93 -20.24
N VAL A 116 13.88 -9.19 -20.00
CA VAL A 116 14.77 -9.98 -20.87
C VAL A 116 14.02 -11.20 -21.35
N LYS A 117 14.12 -11.48 -22.64
CA LYS A 117 13.50 -12.63 -23.29
C LYS A 117 14.50 -13.79 -23.35
N HIS A 118 14.17 -14.91 -22.73
CA HIS A 118 14.96 -16.13 -22.73
C HIS A 118 14.21 -17.22 -23.51
N PHE A 119 14.31 -17.18 -24.84
CA PHE A 119 13.62 -18.11 -25.72
C PHE A 119 14.58 -18.98 -26.53
N ASN A 120 14.16 -20.22 -26.74
CA ASN A 120 14.83 -21.11 -27.69
C ASN A 120 14.35 -20.85 -29.15
N HIS A 121 14.85 -21.62 -30.09
CA HIS A 121 14.46 -21.48 -31.50
C HIS A 121 12.97 -21.69 -31.78
N ASN A 122 12.29 -22.47 -30.95
CA ASN A 122 10.84 -22.72 -31.05
C ASN A 122 10.00 -21.69 -30.31
N LYS A 123 10.59 -20.57 -29.86
CA LYS A 123 9.96 -19.55 -29.02
C LYS A 123 9.43 -20.08 -27.69
N GLU A 124 9.95 -21.19 -27.18
CA GLU A 124 9.67 -21.71 -25.84
C GLU A 124 10.65 -21.08 -24.86
N GLY A 125 10.19 -20.75 -23.67
CA GLY A 125 11.03 -20.15 -22.64
C GLY A 125 10.27 -19.20 -21.71
N TYR A 126 10.95 -18.17 -21.23
CA TYR A 126 10.39 -17.28 -20.20
C TYR A 126 10.84 -15.83 -20.41
N LEU A 127 10.09 -14.93 -19.80
CA LEU A 127 10.48 -13.54 -19.59
C LEU A 127 11.10 -13.40 -18.20
N GLN A 128 12.32 -12.87 -18.13
CA GLN A 128 12.93 -12.43 -16.88
C GLN A 128 12.58 -10.95 -16.69
N VAL A 129 11.84 -10.64 -15.63
CA VAL A 129 11.35 -9.30 -15.29
C VAL A 129 12.08 -8.82 -14.05
N THR A 130 12.80 -7.72 -14.17
CA THR A 130 13.43 -7.05 -13.03
C THR A 130 12.53 -5.93 -12.52
N LEU A 131 12.23 -5.95 -11.25
CA LEU A 131 11.32 -5.03 -10.57
C LEU A 131 12.06 -4.27 -9.48
N GLN A 132 11.98 -2.95 -9.52
CA GLN A 132 12.46 -2.07 -8.46
C GLN A 132 11.38 -1.91 -7.41
N PRO A 133 11.59 -2.30 -6.15
CA PRO A 133 10.68 -1.99 -5.06
C PRO A 133 10.70 -0.50 -4.72
N PHE A 134 9.54 0.01 -4.31
CA PHE A 134 9.39 1.35 -3.79
C PHE A 134 10.05 1.54 -2.42
N SER A 135 10.00 0.50 -1.59
CA SER A 135 10.59 0.46 -0.25
C SER A 135 10.99 -0.96 0.12
N ASN A 136 11.75 -1.11 1.21
CA ASN A 136 12.11 -2.41 1.79
C ASN A 136 10.97 -3.06 2.59
N CYS A 137 9.76 -2.53 2.49
CA CYS A 137 8.59 -3.00 3.22
C CYS A 137 7.51 -3.51 2.26
N ALA A 138 6.79 -4.54 2.67
CA ALA A 138 5.45 -4.81 2.19
C ALA A 138 4.44 -4.00 3.02
N TYR A 139 3.21 -3.88 2.55
CA TYR A 139 2.17 -3.10 3.19
C TYR A 139 0.92 -3.94 3.44
N ILE A 140 0.36 -3.85 4.64
CA ILE A 140 -0.95 -4.38 4.96
C ILE A 140 -1.95 -3.25 4.92
N LYS A 141 -2.93 -3.34 4.00
CA LYS A 141 -3.97 -2.34 3.84
C LYS A 141 -5.06 -2.52 4.88
N TYR A 142 -5.50 -1.42 5.46
CA TYR A 142 -6.66 -1.35 6.33
C TYR A 142 -7.51 -0.17 5.90
N SER A 143 -8.80 -0.41 5.68
CA SER A 143 -9.77 0.65 5.43
C SER A 143 -11.05 0.29 6.18
N LYS A 144 -11.53 1.21 7.00
CA LYS A 144 -12.80 1.01 7.71
C LYS A 144 -13.52 2.33 7.94
N LYS A 145 -14.83 2.28 7.71
CA LYS A 145 -15.74 3.39 7.85
C LYS A 145 -16.56 3.25 9.12
N TYR A 146 -16.69 4.35 9.84
CA TYR A 146 -17.46 4.46 11.07
C TYR A 146 -18.37 5.66 10.99
N THR A 147 -19.58 5.55 11.59
CA THR A 147 -20.54 6.65 11.70
C THR A 147 -20.93 6.83 13.15
N PHE A 148 -20.85 8.05 13.63
CA PHE A 148 -21.15 8.41 15.02
C PHE A 148 -22.12 9.60 15.05
N ASP A 149 -23.14 9.50 15.89
CA ASP A 149 -24.09 10.56 16.22
C ASP A 149 -23.89 11.10 17.64
N ASN A 150 -23.12 10.37 18.46
CA ASN A 150 -22.75 10.69 19.84
C ASN A 150 -21.31 10.27 20.10
N PRO A 151 -20.68 10.74 21.20
CA PRO A 151 -19.34 10.27 21.58
C PRO A 151 -19.28 8.74 21.68
N ASN A 152 -18.32 8.15 21.01
CA ASN A 152 -18.13 6.70 20.95
C ASN A 152 -16.64 6.36 20.76
N SER A 153 -16.32 5.08 20.86
CA SER A 153 -14.95 4.58 20.66
C SER A 153 -14.91 3.36 19.77
N PHE A 154 -13.77 3.16 19.12
CA PHE A 154 -13.45 1.95 18.36
C PHE A 154 -11.98 1.62 18.47
N THR A 155 -11.61 0.40 18.10
CA THR A 155 -10.22 -0.07 18.17
C THR A 155 -9.65 -0.27 16.78
N ILE A 156 -8.40 0.19 16.58
CA ILE A 156 -7.59 -0.09 15.40
C ILE A 156 -6.34 -0.85 15.83
N LYS A 157 -6.07 -1.97 15.16
CA LYS A 157 -4.82 -2.70 15.33
C LYS A 157 -3.80 -2.26 14.28
N ASN A 158 -2.73 -1.58 14.71
CA ASN A 158 -1.58 -1.34 13.88
C ASN A 158 -0.72 -2.61 13.82
N VAL A 159 -0.72 -3.26 12.65
CA VAL A 159 -0.04 -4.54 12.42
C VAL A 159 1.39 -4.38 11.93
N SER A 160 1.88 -3.15 11.81
CA SER A 160 3.28 -2.89 11.47
C SER A 160 4.22 -3.52 12.50
N ASN A 161 5.30 -4.14 12.03
CA ASN A 161 6.37 -4.62 12.91
C ASN A 161 7.46 -3.57 13.17
N LEU A 162 7.31 -2.37 12.62
CA LEU A 162 8.16 -1.23 12.91
C LEU A 162 7.83 -0.62 14.29
N ASN A 163 8.82 0.04 14.89
CA ASN A 163 8.64 0.67 16.20
C ASN A 163 8.09 2.10 16.12
N GLU A 164 7.97 2.65 14.93
CA GLU A 164 7.49 4.00 14.73
C GLU A 164 5.95 4.08 14.81
N MET A 165 5.45 5.21 15.28
CA MET A 165 4.02 5.49 15.29
C MET A 165 3.54 5.74 13.87
N TYR A 166 2.53 4.99 13.45
CA TYR A 166 1.90 5.16 12.15
C TYR A 166 0.96 6.38 12.17
N LYS A 167 0.92 7.14 11.07
CA LYS A 167 0.08 8.32 10.90
C LYS A 167 -0.92 8.05 9.76
N PRO A 168 -2.21 7.83 10.09
CA PRO A 168 -3.23 7.45 9.10
C PRO A 168 -3.71 8.62 8.26
N ILE A 169 -4.35 8.28 7.14
CA ILE A 169 -5.20 9.19 6.38
C ILE A 169 -6.63 9.00 6.86
N LEU A 170 -7.30 10.12 7.15
CA LEU A 170 -8.70 10.15 7.56
C LEU A 170 -9.50 10.87 6.48
N GLN A 171 -10.62 10.30 6.08
CA GLN A 171 -11.66 11.03 5.38
C GLN A 171 -12.80 11.28 6.39
N ILE A 172 -13.08 12.54 6.68
CA ILE A 172 -14.03 12.98 7.67
C ILE A 172 -15.20 13.67 6.95
N LYS A 173 -16.42 13.20 7.19
CA LYS A 173 -17.65 13.85 6.71
C LYS A 173 -18.41 14.38 7.91
N ASN A 174 -18.63 15.70 7.93
CA ASN A 174 -19.48 16.32 8.97
C ASN A 174 -20.95 15.96 8.76
N LEU A 175 -21.59 15.36 9.74
CA LEU A 175 -23.03 15.04 9.73
C LEU A 175 -23.84 16.02 10.58
N GLY A 176 -23.18 16.92 11.31
CA GLY A 176 -23.80 18.01 12.07
C GLY A 176 -23.83 19.33 11.29
N ASP A 177 -24.29 20.38 11.93
CA ASP A 177 -24.21 21.75 11.39
C ASP A 177 -22.81 22.34 11.54
N ALA A 178 -22.63 23.60 11.13
CA ALA A 178 -21.33 24.27 11.19
C ALA A 178 -20.79 24.53 12.61
N SER A 179 -21.62 24.35 13.65
CA SER A 179 -21.21 24.43 15.06
C SER A 179 -20.68 23.09 15.60
N ASN A 180 -20.79 22.01 14.82
CA ASN A 180 -20.32 20.68 15.22
C ASN A 180 -18.80 20.67 15.36
N ILE A 181 -18.31 20.32 16.55
CA ILE A 181 -16.89 20.15 16.83
C ILE A 181 -16.58 18.65 16.76
N ILE A 182 -15.69 18.27 15.85
CA ILE A 182 -15.26 16.88 15.69
C ILE A 182 -13.91 16.70 16.38
N THR A 183 -13.88 15.77 17.35
CA THR A 183 -12.66 15.43 18.10
C THR A 183 -12.33 13.96 17.89
N ILE A 184 -11.07 13.67 17.56
CA ILE A 184 -10.55 12.30 17.39
C ILE A 184 -9.31 12.16 18.27
N GLU A 185 -9.37 11.26 19.23
CA GLU A 185 -8.33 11.05 20.22
C GLU A 185 -7.89 9.58 20.24
N ASN A 186 -6.59 9.34 20.17
CA ASN A 186 -6.05 8.01 20.49
C ASN A 186 -5.66 7.96 21.97
N THR A 187 -6.46 7.32 22.80
CA THR A 187 -6.22 7.21 24.24
C THR A 187 -5.10 6.24 24.62
N THR A 188 -4.61 5.46 23.66
CA THR A 188 -3.46 4.55 23.85
C THR A 188 -2.12 5.30 23.76
N VAL A 189 -2.12 6.47 23.14
CA VAL A 189 -0.92 7.29 22.93
C VAL A 189 -1.08 8.61 23.68
N GLU A 190 -0.06 9.02 24.43
CA GLU A 190 -0.05 10.35 25.03
C GLU A 190 -0.06 11.43 23.95
N GLY A 191 -0.92 12.41 24.07
CA GLY A 191 -0.99 13.55 23.16
C GLY A 191 -2.31 14.29 23.25
N GLU A 192 -2.38 15.41 22.54
CA GLU A 192 -3.61 16.16 22.40
C GLU A 192 -4.48 15.56 21.27
N PRO A 193 -5.83 15.56 21.39
CA PRO A 193 -6.71 15.09 20.36
C PRO A 193 -6.60 15.95 19.09
N PHE A 194 -6.84 15.34 17.93
CA PHE A 194 -7.14 16.07 16.71
C PHE A 194 -8.54 16.69 16.83
N VAL A 195 -8.64 17.99 16.57
CA VAL A 195 -9.90 18.72 16.60
C VAL A 195 -10.07 19.48 15.28
N ILE A 196 -11.27 19.40 14.71
CA ILE A 196 -11.66 20.17 13.53
C ILE A 196 -13.08 20.74 13.75
N GLU A 197 -13.29 21.98 13.34
CA GLU A 197 -14.54 22.73 13.55
C GLU A 197 -14.89 23.60 12.34
N GLY A 198 -16.11 24.11 12.31
CA GLY A 198 -16.57 25.01 11.25
C GLY A 198 -16.71 24.34 9.87
N LEU A 199 -16.96 23.02 9.83
CA LEU A 199 -17.29 22.31 8.60
C LEU A 199 -18.79 22.43 8.32
N ASP A 200 -19.14 22.68 7.06
CA ASP A 200 -20.53 22.70 6.64
C ASP A 200 -21.18 21.29 6.74
N LEU A 201 -22.51 21.23 6.84
CA LEU A 201 -23.23 19.97 6.81
C LEU A 201 -22.91 19.18 5.54
N ASN A 202 -22.52 17.93 5.69
CA ASN A 202 -22.05 17.01 4.65
C ASN A 202 -20.72 17.41 3.98
N GLU A 203 -20.00 18.43 4.47
CA GLU A 203 -18.66 18.72 4.00
C GLU A 203 -17.74 17.53 4.27
N VAL A 204 -17.00 17.12 3.24
CA VAL A 204 -16.03 16.01 3.31
C VAL A 204 -14.63 16.59 3.27
N VAL A 205 -13.79 16.19 4.23
CA VAL A 205 -12.40 16.60 4.31
C VAL A 205 -11.48 15.40 4.40
N GLN A 206 -10.35 15.48 3.71
CA GLN A 206 -9.25 14.52 3.84
C GLN A 206 -8.18 15.12 4.74
N VAL A 207 -7.83 14.39 5.78
CA VAL A 207 -6.77 14.71 6.73
C VAL A 207 -5.63 13.73 6.52
N ASP A 208 -4.49 14.22 6.05
CA ASP A 208 -3.26 13.45 5.99
C ASP A 208 -2.44 13.74 7.23
N SER A 209 -2.42 12.78 8.16
CA SER A 209 -1.70 12.93 9.44
C SER A 209 -0.18 12.89 9.26
N LEU A 210 0.32 12.32 8.17
CA LEU A 210 1.75 12.28 7.86
C LEU A 210 2.25 13.60 7.29
N LEU A 211 1.57 14.09 6.25
CA LEU A 211 1.93 15.35 5.58
C LEU A 211 1.49 16.58 6.40
N GLY A 212 0.57 16.40 7.35
CA GLY A 212 0.02 17.49 8.14
C GLY A 212 -0.86 18.42 7.31
N THR A 213 -1.71 17.86 6.45
CA THR A 213 -2.56 18.62 5.54
C THR A 213 -4.04 18.29 5.74
N VAL A 214 -4.91 19.25 5.44
CA VAL A 214 -6.37 19.11 5.46
C VAL A 214 -6.93 19.77 4.22
N TYR A 215 -7.63 19.00 3.39
CA TYR A 215 -8.27 19.49 2.16
C TYR A 215 -9.71 18.97 2.08
N ASN A 216 -10.61 19.78 1.52
CA ASN A 216 -11.95 19.32 1.18
C ASN A 216 -11.99 18.69 -0.24
N ASP A 217 -13.18 18.23 -0.64
CA ASP A 217 -13.44 17.66 -1.97
C ASP A 217 -13.23 18.64 -3.14
N LYS A 218 -13.21 19.95 -2.86
CA LYS A 218 -12.89 21.01 -3.81
C LYS A 218 -11.40 21.37 -3.86
N ASN A 219 -10.56 20.62 -3.13
CA ASN A 219 -9.14 20.85 -2.99
C ASN A 219 -8.78 22.18 -2.29
N GLU A 220 -9.69 22.70 -1.45
CA GLU A 220 -9.45 23.89 -0.63
C GLU A 220 -8.72 23.47 0.65
N ASN A 221 -7.67 24.22 1.01
CA ASN A 221 -6.91 23.98 2.22
C ASN A 221 -7.67 24.47 3.47
N LEU A 222 -8.00 23.54 4.37
CA LEU A 222 -8.75 23.79 5.58
C LEU A 222 -7.89 23.69 6.87
N LEU A 223 -6.58 23.84 6.76
CA LEU A 223 -5.65 23.72 7.89
C LEU A 223 -5.97 24.71 9.03
N MET A 224 -6.62 25.82 8.73
CA MET A 224 -7.04 26.82 9.74
C MET A 224 -8.28 26.40 10.53
N LYS A 225 -9.04 25.40 10.06
CA LYS A 225 -10.20 24.83 10.76
C LYS A 225 -9.81 23.75 11.78
N CYS A 226 -8.54 23.34 11.87
CA CYS A 226 -8.09 22.31 12.79
C CYS A 226 -6.98 22.81 13.71
N ASN A 227 -6.79 22.10 14.84
CA ASN A 227 -5.76 22.38 15.83
C ASN A 227 -4.36 21.85 15.46
N ARG A 228 -4.20 21.18 14.33
CA ARG A 228 -2.94 20.59 13.83
C ARG A 228 -2.30 19.54 14.75
N LYS A 229 -3.11 18.85 15.55
CA LYS A 229 -2.69 17.71 16.38
C LYS A 229 -3.07 16.42 15.66
N TRP A 230 -2.11 15.81 15.00
CA TRP A 230 -2.33 14.72 14.07
C TRP A 230 -2.49 13.38 14.79
N LEU A 231 -3.45 12.57 14.34
CA LEU A 231 -3.65 11.22 14.85
C LEU A 231 -2.41 10.36 14.61
N LYS A 232 -2.02 9.60 15.63
CA LYS A 232 -0.91 8.65 15.59
C LYS A 232 -1.38 7.32 16.14
N LEU A 233 -0.94 6.23 15.56
CA LEU A 233 -1.24 4.86 15.98
C LEU A 233 0.04 4.18 16.46
N ALA A 234 0.08 3.83 17.73
CA ALA A 234 1.14 2.98 18.29
C ALA A 234 1.06 1.56 17.70
N LYS A 235 2.12 0.79 17.85
CA LYS A 235 2.12 -0.62 17.51
C LYS A 235 1.06 -1.38 18.31
N ASN A 236 0.38 -2.34 17.69
CA ASN A 236 -0.71 -3.13 18.24
C ASN A 236 -2.03 -2.34 18.38
N GLU A 237 -2.78 -2.57 19.46
CA GLU A 237 -4.11 -2.01 19.63
C GLU A 237 -4.09 -0.53 20.01
N ASN A 238 -4.97 0.24 19.37
CA ASN A 238 -5.19 1.64 19.62
C ASN A 238 -6.68 1.89 19.84
N VAL A 239 -7.02 2.49 20.96
CA VAL A 239 -8.40 2.88 21.28
C VAL A 239 -8.62 4.32 20.85
N ILE A 240 -9.51 4.52 19.90
CA ILE A 240 -9.81 5.83 19.31
C ILE A 240 -11.16 6.29 19.83
N ASN A 241 -11.18 7.38 20.56
CA ASN A 241 -12.39 8.08 20.96
C ASN A 241 -12.75 9.13 19.93
N VAL A 242 -14.03 9.21 19.60
CA VAL A 242 -14.58 10.18 18.66
C VAL A 242 -15.75 10.90 19.30
N SER A 243 -15.81 12.22 19.16
CA SER A 243 -16.95 13.02 19.50
C SER A 243 -17.35 13.93 18.34
N GLY A 244 -18.64 14.32 18.33
CA GLY A 244 -19.26 15.03 17.23
C GLY A 244 -20.09 14.09 16.34
N ASN A 245 -21.02 14.69 15.58
CA ASN A 245 -21.84 13.95 14.61
C ASN A 245 -21.04 13.82 13.30
N VAL A 246 -20.50 12.63 13.03
CA VAL A 246 -19.45 12.46 12.02
C VAL A 246 -19.43 11.06 11.41
N GLU A 247 -19.08 10.99 10.14
CA GLU A 247 -18.65 9.76 9.47
C GLU A 247 -17.14 9.85 9.23
N ILE A 248 -16.40 8.81 9.61
CA ILE A 248 -14.94 8.73 9.45
C ILE A 248 -14.59 7.48 8.67
N ASP A 249 -13.88 7.63 7.55
CA ASP A 249 -13.20 6.55 6.85
C ASP A 249 -11.71 6.63 7.15
N ILE A 250 -11.17 5.58 7.77
CA ILE A 250 -9.76 5.50 8.15
C ILE A 250 -9.05 4.58 7.19
N LYS A 251 -8.02 5.10 6.52
CA LYS A 251 -7.19 4.37 5.58
C LYS A 251 -5.76 4.28 6.11
N CYS A 252 -5.28 3.07 6.23
CA CYS A 252 -3.91 2.77 6.64
C CYS A 252 -3.25 1.83 5.65
N GLN A 253 -1.95 1.99 5.50
CA GLN A 253 -1.06 1.05 4.81
C GLN A 253 0.09 0.76 5.76
N PHE A 254 -0.09 -0.24 6.60
CA PHE A 254 0.89 -0.59 7.63
C PHE A 254 2.12 -1.23 7.00
N PRO A 255 3.30 -0.61 7.09
CA PRO A 255 4.53 -1.19 6.57
C PRO A 255 4.96 -2.38 7.43
N VAL A 256 5.37 -3.45 6.75
CA VAL A 256 5.85 -4.70 7.37
C VAL A 256 7.16 -5.10 6.71
N ILE A 257 8.19 -5.30 7.51
CA ILE A 257 9.45 -5.90 7.10
C ILE A 257 9.32 -7.42 7.25
N LEU A 258 9.64 -8.16 6.19
CA LEU A 258 9.50 -9.61 6.11
C LEU A 258 10.84 -10.33 6.28
#